data_cdb978c7c2ce323b142d939bb9c553d5
#
_entry.id   cdb978c7c2ce323b142d939bb9c553d5
#
_cell.length_a   1.000
_cell.length_b   1.000
_cell.length_c   1.000
_cell.angle_alpha   90.00
_cell.angle_beta   90.00
_cell.angle_gamma   90.00
#
_symmetry.space_group_name_H-M   'P 1'
#
loop_
_entity.id
_entity.type
_entity.pdbx_description
1 polymer ?
#
loop_
_entity_poly.entity_id
_entity_poly.type
_entity_poly.pdbx_seq_one_letter_code
_entity_poly.pdbx_strand_id
1 'polypeptide(L)'
;TQFNSETGVVIGFDFSGTTLPAGSGVLAELSFEEVAGGATLVLSDGVVSSGDGVTLLSGFSGSAEVPGCETDCAGVCGGDAVVDDCGDCNGDNACYEGSLSLGAFDAQAGTLEVMYDFGAPVAGFQFDLSGLALAGGSGGAAGDAGFDVQAGGSTVLGFSFTGDAIPAGSGLLTVLSFTDVTADATDLSMGIFGALTGPAGVVYASSASGSVDHSGSQDCAGDYYGGLDFDECGVCGGSGIADGACDCDGNVSDCAGVCGGSSVEDECGVCDGSGPADNFDCDGNCVNSSACGSAGVTVTATGSTATVSYDSNFPVGGFQFTVSGVTLTGASSGLGDTQFNSETGV
;
A
#
# COMPACT_ATOMS: atom_id res chain seq x y z
N THR A 1 37.04 -11.38 -67.19
CA THR A 1 36.92 -12.06 -65.88
C THR A 1 35.52 -11.86 -65.36
N GLN A 2 34.92 -12.91 -64.85
CA GLN A 2 33.63 -12.89 -64.14
C GLN A 2 33.80 -13.49 -62.76
N PHE A 3 33.02 -13.04 -61.81
CA PHE A 3 33.02 -13.59 -60.45
C PHE A 3 31.59 -13.75 -59.93
N ASN A 4 31.45 -14.69 -59.04
CA ASN A 4 30.24 -14.87 -58.28
C ASN A 4 30.55 -14.57 -56.80
N SER A 5 29.94 -13.51 -56.29
CA SER A 5 30.18 -13.04 -54.90
C SER A 5 29.65 -14.01 -53.80
N GLU A 6 28.65 -14.84 -54.15
CA GLU A 6 28.06 -15.79 -53.19
C GLU A 6 28.95 -17.04 -53.01
N THR A 7 29.58 -17.48 -54.13
CA THR A 7 30.37 -18.74 -54.11
C THR A 7 31.88 -18.50 -54.08
N GLY A 8 32.32 -17.25 -54.27
CA GLY A 8 33.74 -16.90 -54.36
C GLY A 8 34.43 -17.39 -55.63
N VAL A 9 33.71 -17.92 -56.60
CA VAL A 9 34.31 -18.44 -57.82
C VAL A 9 34.64 -17.31 -58.81
N VAL A 10 35.90 -17.30 -59.25
CA VAL A 10 36.42 -16.37 -60.24
C VAL A 10 36.74 -17.13 -61.53
N ILE A 11 36.23 -16.68 -62.67
CA ILE A 11 36.46 -17.29 -63.98
C ILE A 11 36.99 -16.24 -64.91
N GLY A 12 38.15 -16.52 -65.51
CA GLY A 12 38.76 -15.71 -66.56
C GLY A 12 38.77 -16.49 -67.87
N PHE A 13 38.18 -15.94 -68.90
CA PHE A 13 38.26 -16.49 -70.27
C PHE A 13 38.12 -15.36 -71.32
N ASP A 14 38.58 -15.64 -72.54
CA ASP A 14 38.38 -14.78 -73.69
C ASP A 14 37.68 -15.54 -74.82
N PHE A 15 36.50 -15.03 -75.24
CA PHE A 15 35.75 -15.61 -76.38
C PHE A 15 36.41 -15.45 -77.72
N SER A 16 37.36 -14.48 -77.84
CA SER A 16 38.14 -14.27 -79.09
C SER A 16 39.31 -15.22 -79.24
N GLY A 17 39.52 -16.08 -78.20
CA GLY A 17 40.67 -17.01 -78.25
C GLY A 17 41.99 -16.39 -77.91
N THR A 18 42.03 -15.18 -77.34
CA THR A 18 43.26 -14.57 -76.87
C THR A 18 43.77 -15.31 -75.66
N THR A 19 45.06 -15.62 -75.60
CA THR A 19 45.72 -16.29 -74.51
C THR A 19 46.72 -15.40 -73.82
N LEU A 20 46.93 -15.63 -72.54
CA LEU A 20 48.03 -15.05 -71.79
C LEU A 20 49.35 -15.65 -72.30
N PRO A 21 50.42 -14.84 -72.55
CA PRO A 21 51.67 -15.36 -73.03
C PRO A 21 52.33 -16.26 -71.98
N ALA A 22 53.12 -17.23 -72.44
CA ALA A 22 53.98 -18.02 -71.54
C ALA A 22 54.90 -17.13 -70.73
N GLY A 23 54.94 -17.30 -69.44
CA GLY A 23 55.74 -16.48 -68.51
C GLY A 23 55.13 -16.41 -67.11
N SER A 24 55.52 -15.38 -66.41
CA SER A 24 54.97 -15.06 -65.05
C SER A 24 54.41 -13.64 -65.08
N GLY A 25 53.32 -13.47 -64.34
CA GLY A 25 52.63 -12.18 -64.23
C GLY A 25 51.41 -12.27 -63.32
N VAL A 26 50.68 -11.16 -63.25
CA VAL A 26 49.39 -11.09 -62.52
C VAL A 26 48.34 -11.82 -63.35
N LEU A 27 47.68 -12.82 -62.73
CA LEU A 27 46.60 -13.55 -63.37
C LEU A 27 45.25 -12.81 -63.22
N ALA A 28 45.00 -12.28 -62.05
CA ALA A 28 43.80 -11.47 -61.75
C ALA A 28 44.12 -10.55 -60.56
N GLU A 29 43.43 -9.40 -60.52
CA GLU A 29 43.37 -8.52 -59.37
C GLU A 29 41.99 -8.68 -58.77
N LEU A 30 41.88 -8.91 -57.47
CA LEU A 30 40.64 -9.08 -56.75
C LEU A 30 40.42 -7.88 -55.81
N SER A 31 39.27 -7.29 -55.90
CA SER A 31 38.80 -6.26 -54.96
C SER A 31 37.80 -6.87 -54.00
N PHE A 32 37.90 -6.56 -52.75
CA PHE A 32 37.01 -7.06 -51.71
C PHE A 32 36.77 -5.93 -50.71
N GLU A 33 35.71 -6.08 -49.92
CA GLU A 33 35.42 -5.17 -48.79
C GLU A 33 36.40 -5.44 -47.66
N GLU A 34 36.84 -4.39 -46.98
CA GLU A 34 37.70 -4.51 -45.79
C GLU A 34 37.01 -5.27 -44.68
N VAL A 35 37.77 -6.07 -43.91
CA VAL A 35 37.22 -6.92 -42.84
C VAL A 35 37.79 -6.46 -41.50
N ALA A 36 36.91 -6.10 -40.56
CA ALA A 36 37.25 -5.56 -39.25
C ALA A 36 38.31 -6.39 -38.48
N GLY A 37 38.17 -7.67 -38.46
CA GLY A 37 39.09 -8.57 -37.76
C GLY A 37 40.22 -9.11 -38.63
N GLY A 38 40.33 -8.63 -39.89
CA GLY A 38 41.18 -9.28 -40.88
C GLY A 38 40.63 -10.62 -41.35
N ALA A 39 41.21 -11.19 -42.34
CA ALA A 39 40.82 -12.51 -42.87
C ALA A 39 42.00 -13.20 -43.53
N THR A 40 41.96 -14.49 -43.69
CA THR A 40 42.85 -15.23 -44.55
C THR A 40 42.14 -15.47 -45.86
N LEU A 41 42.62 -14.85 -46.94
CA LEU A 41 42.16 -15.13 -48.30
C LEU A 41 42.75 -16.47 -48.71
N VAL A 42 41.92 -17.40 -49.13
CA VAL A 42 42.33 -18.75 -49.53
C VAL A 42 41.86 -19.03 -50.95
N LEU A 43 42.81 -19.44 -51.80
CA LEU A 43 42.50 -19.99 -53.12
C LEU A 43 42.46 -21.50 -53.02
N SER A 44 41.42 -22.14 -53.55
CA SER A 44 41.29 -23.61 -53.63
C SER A 44 40.74 -24.04 -54.99
N ASP A 45 40.96 -25.31 -55.34
CA ASP A 45 40.36 -25.96 -56.49
C ASP A 45 40.55 -25.24 -57.84
N GLY A 46 41.64 -24.47 -57.94
CA GLY A 46 41.95 -23.73 -59.14
C GLY A 46 42.27 -24.61 -60.32
N VAL A 47 41.89 -24.19 -61.52
CA VAL A 47 42.20 -24.86 -62.79
C VAL A 47 42.73 -23.80 -63.80
N VAL A 48 43.79 -24.06 -64.46
CA VAL A 48 44.30 -23.27 -65.56
C VAL A 48 44.30 -24.17 -66.81
N SER A 49 43.77 -23.69 -67.91
CA SER A 49 43.74 -24.43 -69.15
C SER A 49 44.42 -23.63 -70.32
N SER A 50 44.90 -24.36 -71.32
CA SER A 50 45.38 -23.79 -72.55
C SER A 50 44.22 -23.30 -73.45
N GLY A 51 44.53 -22.55 -74.51
CA GLY A 51 43.57 -22.01 -75.44
C GLY A 51 42.78 -23.10 -76.23
N ASP A 52 43.32 -24.32 -76.30
CA ASP A 52 42.62 -25.48 -76.84
C ASP A 52 41.88 -26.37 -75.81
N GLY A 53 41.79 -25.87 -74.61
CA GLY A 53 41.02 -26.49 -73.53
C GLY A 53 41.73 -27.58 -72.76
N VAL A 54 43.00 -27.79 -72.94
CA VAL A 54 43.83 -28.75 -72.16
C VAL A 54 44.18 -28.16 -70.81
N THR A 55 43.86 -28.90 -69.75
CA THR A 55 44.22 -28.49 -68.35
C THR A 55 45.76 -28.49 -68.22
N LEU A 56 46.32 -27.33 -67.94
CA LEU A 56 47.74 -27.08 -67.67
C LEU A 56 48.10 -27.25 -66.23
N LEU A 57 47.19 -26.79 -65.32
CA LEU A 57 47.32 -26.86 -63.87
C LEU A 57 45.96 -27.01 -63.22
N SER A 58 45.90 -27.93 -62.30
CA SER A 58 44.63 -28.13 -61.51
C SER A 58 44.98 -28.36 -60.05
N GLY A 59 44.01 -28.05 -59.18
CA GLY A 59 44.13 -28.28 -57.75
C GLY A 59 45.18 -27.36 -57.08
N PHE A 60 45.50 -26.21 -57.66
CA PHE A 60 46.39 -25.27 -57.00
C PHE A 60 45.68 -24.53 -55.84
N SER A 61 46.44 -24.20 -54.83
CA SER A 61 45.97 -23.50 -53.65
C SER A 61 46.96 -22.43 -53.22
N GLY A 62 46.50 -21.45 -52.54
CA GLY A 62 47.31 -20.39 -51.98
C GLY A 62 46.55 -19.63 -50.89
N SER A 63 47.26 -18.96 -50.03
CA SER A 63 46.65 -18.12 -49.02
C SER A 63 47.40 -16.81 -48.86
N ALA A 64 46.70 -15.77 -48.48
CA ALA A 64 47.27 -14.47 -48.12
C ALA A 64 46.47 -13.90 -46.92
N GLU A 65 47.18 -13.29 -46.01
CA GLU A 65 46.55 -12.58 -44.89
C GLU A 65 46.08 -11.23 -45.36
N VAL A 66 44.81 -10.94 -45.08
CA VAL A 66 44.18 -9.63 -45.23
C VAL A 66 44.23 -8.96 -43.87
N PRO A 67 44.95 -7.87 -43.69
CA PRO A 67 45.01 -7.17 -42.42
C PRO A 67 43.63 -6.65 -42.06
N GLY A 68 43.33 -6.65 -40.74
CA GLY A 68 42.13 -5.99 -40.23
C GLY A 68 42.22 -4.47 -40.41
N CYS A 69 41.10 -3.86 -40.63
CA CYS A 69 41.00 -2.41 -40.60
C CYS A 69 40.68 -1.90 -39.18
N GLU A 70 40.98 -0.65 -38.91
CA GLU A 70 40.46 0.06 -37.75
C GLU A 70 38.97 0.34 -38.00
N THR A 71 38.12 -0.10 -37.06
CA THR A 71 36.68 0.16 -37.15
C THR A 71 36.34 1.36 -36.30
N ASP A 72 35.36 2.13 -36.77
CA ASP A 72 34.68 3.12 -35.95
C ASP A 72 33.79 2.45 -34.90
N CYS A 73 33.12 3.24 -34.08
CA CYS A 73 32.22 2.72 -33.05
C CYS A 73 30.97 1.98 -33.60
N ALA A 74 30.62 2.18 -34.87
CA ALA A 74 29.56 1.46 -35.55
C ALA A 74 30.06 0.13 -36.17
N GLY A 75 31.35 -0.18 -36.05
CA GLY A 75 31.97 -1.37 -36.62
C GLY A 75 32.29 -1.26 -38.10
N VAL A 76 32.24 -0.06 -38.67
CA VAL A 76 32.57 0.21 -40.08
C VAL A 76 34.05 0.44 -40.22
N CYS A 77 34.72 -0.28 -41.15
CA CYS A 77 36.12 -0.10 -41.44
C CYS A 77 36.39 1.30 -42.00
N GLY A 78 37.29 2.06 -41.36
CA GLY A 78 37.65 3.42 -41.77
C GLY A 78 36.44 4.39 -41.74
N GLY A 79 35.38 4.05 -40.97
CA GLY A 79 34.21 4.89 -40.80
C GLY A 79 34.46 6.11 -39.92
N ASP A 80 33.56 7.08 -40.00
CA ASP A 80 33.64 8.36 -39.29
C ASP A 80 32.78 8.42 -38.02
N ALA A 81 32.15 7.29 -37.65
CA ALA A 81 31.30 7.26 -36.47
C ALA A 81 32.14 7.44 -35.20
N VAL A 82 31.75 8.36 -34.35
CA VAL A 82 32.41 8.69 -33.09
C VAL A 82 31.54 8.37 -31.92
N VAL A 83 32.16 7.94 -30.83
CA VAL A 83 31.46 7.76 -29.56
C VAL A 83 31.23 9.14 -28.95
N ASP A 84 29.98 9.45 -28.58
CA ASP A 84 29.69 10.68 -27.87
C ASP A 84 30.16 10.62 -26.40
N ASP A 85 29.95 11.68 -25.64
CA ASP A 85 30.29 11.72 -24.20
C ASP A 85 29.48 10.75 -23.33
N CYS A 86 28.41 10.19 -23.87
CA CYS A 86 27.55 9.19 -23.23
C CYS A 86 28.00 7.75 -23.48
N GLY A 87 28.94 7.57 -24.39
CA GLY A 87 29.37 6.26 -24.84
C GLY A 87 28.56 5.71 -26.01
N ASP A 88 27.64 6.48 -26.56
CA ASP A 88 26.79 6.08 -27.68
C ASP A 88 27.49 6.42 -29.03
N CYS A 89 27.48 5.46 -29.94
CA CYS A 89 28.03 5.65 -31.25
C CYS A 89 27.17 6.57 -32.11
N ASN A 90 27.73 7.68 -32.59
CA ASN A 90 27.01 8.76 -33.27
C ASN A 90 25.85 9.34 -32.43
N GLY A 91 25.96 9.28 -31.12
CA GLY A 91 25.01 9.89 -30.21
C GLY A 91 25.03 11.42 -30.27
N ASP A 92 24.05 12.03 -29.68
CA ASP A 92 23.84 13.47 -29.56
C ASP A 92 24.06 14.01 -28.14
N ASN A 93 24.76 13.24 -27.30
CA ASN A 93 24.94 13.52 -25.87
C ASN A 93 23.62 13.56 -25.08
N ALA A 94 22.60 12.78 -25.50
CA ALA A 94 21.30 12.74 -24.86
C ALA A 94 21.34 12.20 -23.40
N CYS A 95 22.47 11.63 -22.96
CA CYS A 95 22.66 11.22 -21.59
C CYS A 95 22.72 12.38 -20.58
N TYR A 96 22.93 13.60 -21.04
CA TYR A 96 22.83 14.77 -20.17
C TYR A 96 21.40 15.16 -19.87
N GLU A 97 20.58 14.15 -19.71
CA GLU A 97 19.21 14.24 -19.26
C GLU A 97 19.06 13.53 -17.91
N GLY A 98 18.11 14.00 -17.12
CA GLY A 98 17.77 13.35 -15.87
C GLY A 98 16.36 13.66 -15.41
N SER A 99 15.76 12.71 -14.78
CA SER A 99 14.42 12.89 -14.20
C SER A 99 14.36 12.43 -12.75
N LEU A 100 13.48 13.11 -12.00
CA LEU A 100 13.14 12.77 -10.63
C LEU A 100 11.66 12.45 -10.54
N SER A 101 11.32 11.48 -9.68
CA SER A 101 9.93 11.12 -9.38
C SER A 101 9.79 10.76 -7.91
N LEU A 102 8.54 10.76 -7.42
CA LEU A 102 8.25 10.31 -6.06
C LEU A 102 8.14 8.78 -6.01
N GLY A 103 8.69 8.20 -4.96
CA GLY A 103 8.55 6.80 -4.58
C GLY A 103 7.57 6.61 -3.43
N ALA A 104 7.89 5.72 -2.50
CA ALA A 104 7.05 5.41 -1.36
C ALA A 104 6.95 6.59 -0.38
N PHE A 105 5.73 6.87 0.07
CA PHE A 105 5.41 7.82 1.13
C PHE A 105 4.94 7.07 2.37
N ASP A 106 5.52 7.38 3.52
CA ASP A 106 5.11 6.83 4.81
C ASP A 106 4.92 7.96 5.83
N ALA A 107 3.65 8.29 6.09
CA ALA A 107 3.29 9.33 7.03
C ALA A 107 3.67 8.99 8.49
N GLN A 108 3.65 7.71 8.87
CA GLN A 108 3.97 7.30 10.23
C GLN A 108 5.47 7.31 10.50
N ALA A 109 6.26 6.89 9.52
CA ALA A 109 7.71 6.96 9.58
C ALA A 109 8.24 8.38 9.33
N GLY A 110 7.42 9.29 8.77
CA GLY A 110 7.82 10.62 8.34
C GLY A 110 8.83 10.58 7.20
N THR A 111 8.61 9.70 6.21
CA THR A 111 9.57 9.49 5.12
C THR A 111 8.92 9.52 3.74
N LEU A 112 9.66 10.04 2.77
CA LEU A 112 9.29 10.05 1.35
C LEU A 112 10.52 9.69 0.50
N GLU A 113 10.36 8.68 -0.33
CA GLU A 113 11.38 8.30 -1.30
C GLU A 113 11.37 9.23 -2.52
N VAL A 114 12.55 9.63 -2.97
CA VAL A 114 12.75 10.29 -4.25
C VAL A 114 13.53 9.36 -5.15
N MET A 115 12.95 9.06 -6.31
CA MET A 115 13.52 8.19 -7.33
C MET A 115 14.24 9.04 -8.39
N TYR A 116 15.21 8.45 -9.06
CA TYR A 116 15.94 9.10 -10.13
C TYR A 116 16.07 8.21 -11.38
N ASP A 117 16.26 8.85 -12.51
CA ASP A 117 16.73 8.25 -13.75
C ASP A 117 17.69 9.24 -14.40
N PHE A 118 19.00 8.91 -14.37
CA PHE A 118 20.09 9.76 -14.85
C PHE A 118 20.78 9.10 -16.02
N GLY A 119 20.82 9.78 -17.16
CA GLY A 119 21.54 9.33 -18.34
C GLY A 119 23.07 9.48 -18.21
N ALA A 120 23.54 10.36 -17.32
CA ALA A 120 24.96 10.60 -17.07
C ALA A 120 25.23 10.81 -15.57
N PRO A 121 26.51 10.74 -15.10
CA PRO A 121 26.85 10.93 -13.69
C PRO A 121 26.47 12.32 -13.16
N VAL A 122 25.74 12.37 -12.02
CA VAL A 122 25.29 13.62 -11.38
C VAL A 122 26.16 13.94 -10.17
N ALA A 123 26.77 15.12 -10.15
CA ALA A 123 27.61 15.62 -9.07
C ALA A 123 26.87 16.58 -8.11
N GLY A 124 25.69 17.01 -8.46
CA GLY A 124 24.81 17.82 -7.61
C GLY A 124 23.39 17.85 -8.13
N PHE A 125 22.43 17.98 -7.20
CA PHE A 125 21.02 18.12 -7.55
C PHE A 125 20.34 19.13 -6.65
N GLN A 126 19.36 19.83 -7.21
CA GLN A 126 18.42 20.68 -6.48
C GLN A 126 17.04 20.55 -7.08
N PHE A 127 16.03 20.41 -6.22
CA PHE A 127 14.64 20.37 -6.61
C PHE A 127 13.75 20.93 -5.49
N ASP A 128 12.48 21.21 -5.80
CA ASP A 128 11.51 21.68 -4.83
C ASP A 128 10.45 20.61 -4.54
N LEU A 129 10.09 20.51 -3.26
CA LEU A 129 9.03 19.65 -2.76
C LEU A 129 8.12 20.46 -1.84
N SER A 130 6.87 20.61 -2.22
CA SER A 130 5.86 21.30 -1.43
C SER A 130 5.07 20.33 -0.53
N GLY A 131 4.31 20.85 0.43
CA GLY A 131 3.34 20.10 1.22
C GLY A 131 3.91 19.32 2.41
N LEU A 132 5.24 19.39 2.64
CA LEU A 132 5.88 18.74 3.78
C LEU A 132 6.77 19.72 4.55
N ALA A 133 6.85 19.55 5.86
CA ALA A 133 7.85 20.18 6.72
C ALA A 133 9.12 19.31 6.70
N LEU A 134 9.98 19.52 5.71
CA LEU A 134 11.17 18.73 5.49
C LEU A 134 12.21 18.92 6.60
N ALA A 135 12.88 17.83 6.97
CA ALA A 135 13.95 17.81 7.99
C ALA A 135 15.33 17.47 7.39
N GLY A 136 15.39 16.86 6.21
CA GLY A 136 16.62 16.49 5.54
C GLY A 136 16.43 15.26 4.67
N GLY A 137 17.54 14.69 4.14
CA GLY A 137 17.53 13.47 3.35
C GLY A 137 18.74 12.60 3.62
N SER A 138 18.62 11.28 3.39
CA SER A 138 19.72 10.33 3.56
C SER A 138 19.47 9.04 2.78
N GLY A 139 20.54 8.26 2.61
CA GLY A 139 20.47 6.95 1.93
C GLY A 139 20.29 7.06 0.42
N GLY A 140 19.98 5.92 -0.20
CA GLY A 140 19.90 5.81 -1.66
C GLY A 140 21.24 6.07 -2.35
N ALA A 141 21.19 6.27 -3.66
CA ALA A 141 22.39 6.55 -4.46
C ALA A 141 23.14 7.81 -4.02
N ALA A 142 22.43 8.81 -3.47
CA ALA A 142 23.05 10.00 -2.89
C ALA A 142 23.89 9.64 -1.66
N GLY A 143 23.33 8.84 -0.75
CA GLY A 143 24.08 8.37 0.43
C GLY A 143 25.25 7.49 0.08
N ASP A 144 25.09 6.58 -0.89
CA ASP A 144 26.14 5.67 -1.34
C ASP A 144 27.30 6.44 -2.01
N ALA A 145 27.00 7.55 -2.69
CA ALA A 145 27.98 8.47 -3.27
C ALA A 145 28.51 9.54 -2.27
N GLY A 146 28.18 9.44 -1.00
CA GLY A 146 28.67 10.36 0.02
C GLY A 146 28.14 11.78 -0.07
N PHE A 147 26.93 11.94 -0.64
CA PHE A 147 26.27 13.25 -0.71
C PHE A 147 25.70 13.66 0.65
N ASP A 148 25.83 14.96 0.91
CA ASP A 148 25.07 15.64 1.95
C ASP A 148 23.77 16.15 1.35
N VAL A 149 22.63 15.67 1.85
CA VAL A 149 21.29 16.05 1.38
C VAL A 149 20.62 16.95 2.40
N GLN A 150 20.57 18.22 2.06
CA GLN A 150 20.01 19.29 2.89
C GLN A 150 18.60 19.66 2.42
N ALA A 151 17.71 19.97 3.37
CA ALA A 151 16.39 20.49 3.09
C ALA A 151 16.18 21.80 3.84
N GLY A 152 15.62 22.79 3.15
CA GLY A 152 15.31 24.10 3.71
C GLY A 152 14.04 24.68 3.09
N GLY A 153 12.97 24.76 3.87
CA GLY A 153 11.65 25.11 3.34
C GLY A 153 11.15 24.01 2.39
N SER A 154 10.89 24.38 1.14
CA SER A 154 10.50 23.42 0.09
C SER A 154 11.68 22.93 -0.76
N THR A 155 12.88 23.48 -0.59
CA THR A 155 14.02 23.16 -1.46
C THR A 155 14.87 22.04 -0.85
N VAL A 156 15.21 21.06 -1.68
CA VAL A 156 16.15 19.99 -1.38
C VAL A 156 17.39 20.17 -2.24
N LEU A 157 18.56 20.15 -1.60
CA LEU A 157 19.87 20.29 -2.24
C LEU A 157 20.74 19.10 -1.86
N GLY A 158 21.32 18.42 -2.85
CA GLY A 158 22.29 17.34 -2.64
C GLY A 158 23.61 17.64 -3.33
N PHE A 159 24.72 17.47 -2.61
CA PHE A 159 26.07 17.69 -3.14
C PHE A 159 27.10 16.86 -2.37
N SER A 160 28.25 16.61 -3.00
CA SER A 160 29.37 15.93 -2.36
C SER A 160 30.51 16.93 -2.09
N PHE A 161 31.04 16.93 -0.87
CA PHE A 161 32.21 17.71 -0.49
C PHE A 161 33.54 17.12 -1.07
N THR A 162 33.52 15.84 -1.43
CA THR A 162 34.66 15.13 -1.98
C THR A 162 34.69 15.17 -3.49
N GLY A 163 33.62 15.68 -4.12
CA GLY A 163 33.51 15.77 -5.59
C GLY A 163 33.08 14.46 -6.23
N ASP A 164 32.54 13.52 -5.45
CA ASP A 164 32.00 12.28 -5.98
C ASP A 164 30.69 12.57 -6.74
N ALA A 165 30.34 11.67 -7.64
CA ALA A 165 29.15 11.77 -8.45
C ALA A 165 28.29 10.49 -8.31
N ILE A 166 26.98 10.65 -8.38
CA ILE A 166 26.03 9.53 -8.50
C ILE A 166 26.15 9.00 -9.93
N PRO A 167 26.41 7.69 -10.14
CA PRO A 167 26.54 7.13 -11.48
C PRO A 167 25.25 7.26 -12.29
N ALA A 168 25.37 7.23 -13.62
CA ALA A 168 24.23 7.03 -14.50
C ALA A 168 23.45 5.77 -14.14
N GLY A 169 22.15 5.80 -14.29
CA GLY A 169 21.26 4.71 -13.94
C GLY A 169 19.97 5.21 -13.32
N SER A 170 19.19 4.30 -12.78
CA SER A 170 17.90 4.62 -12.15
C SER A 170 17.72 3.87 -10.84
N GLY A 171 16.94 4.44 -9.93
CA GLY A 171 16.67 3.84 -8.64
C GLY A 171 16.27 4.84 -7.57
N LEU A 172 16.52 4.49 -6.33
CA LEU A 172 16.30 5.37 -5.18
C LEU A 172 17.43 6.41 -5.11
N LEU A 173 17.08 7.69 -5.25
CA LEU A 173 18.04 8.79 -5.08
C LEU A 173 18.35 9.03 -3.60
N THR A 174 17.30 9.28 -2.82
CA THR A 174 17.41 9.56 -1.39
C THR A 174 16.07 9.33 -0.71
N VAL A 175 16.10 9.13 0.59
CA VAL A 175 14.91 9.14 1.44
C VAL A 175 14.87 10.45 2.19
N LEU A 176 13.86 11.27 1.92
CA LEU A 176 13.61 12.50 2.65
C LEU A 176 12.90 12.19 3.97
N SER A 177 13.27 12.89 5.02
CA SER A 177 12.54 12.90 6.29
C SER A 177 11.75 14.19 6.43
N PHE A 178 10.58 14.10 7.00
CA PHE A 178 9.71 15.24 7.32
C PHE A 178 9.09 15.09 8.71
N THR A 179 8.71 16.19 9.30
CA THR A 179 8.10 16.24 10.63
C THR A 179 6.60 16.43 10.58
N ASP A 180 6.08 16.93 9.46
CA ASP A 180 4.66 17.21 9.32
C ASP A 180 4.24 17.25 7.86
N VAL A 181 2.97 16.97 7.60
CA VAL A 181 2.29 17.21 6.31
C VAL A 181 1.54 18.53 6.43
N THR A 182 1.82 19.47 5.53
CA THR A 182 1.38 20.86 5.67
C THR A 182 0.36 21.31 4.62
N ALA A 183 0.02 20.43 3.67
CA ALA A 183 -0.95 20.72 2.60
C ALA A 183 -1.66 19.46 2.13
N ASP A 184 -2.76 19.63 1.39
CA ASP A 184 -3.56 18.54 0.81
C ASP A 184 -2.81 17.69 -0.21
N ALA A 185 -1.67 18.17 -0.71
CA ALA A 185 -0.81 17.41 -1.60
C ALA A 185 0.67 17.75 -1.38
N THR A 186 1.51 16.74 -1.60
CA THR A 186 2.95 16.90 -1.75
C THR A 186 3.29 16.83 -3.23
N ASP A 187 3.86 17.90 -3.78
CA ASP A 187 4.22 18.00 -5.19
C ASP A 187 5.73 18.16 -5.36
N LEU A 188 6.29 17.35 -6.28
CA LEU A 188 7.68 17.41 -6.70
C LEU A 188 7.80 18.23 -7.98
N SER A 189 8.74 19.16 -7.99
CA SER A 189 9.09 19.96 -9.18
C SER A 189 10.56 20.34 -9.18
N MET A 190 11.09 20.72 -10.35
CA MET A 190 12.43 21.31 -10.40
C MET A 190 12.47 22.72 -9.77
N GLY A 191 11.32 23.39 -9.65
CA GLY A 191 11.30 24.77 -9.15
C GLY A 191 12.01 25.75 -10.10
N ILE A 192 12.29 26.95 -9.58
CA ILE A 192 12.93 28.02 -10.39
C ILE A 192 14.46 27.81 -10.48
N PHE A 193 15.06 27.26 -9.45
CA PHE A 193 16.50 27.07 -9.33
C PHE A 193 16.92 25.59 -9.34
N GLY A 194 15.96 24.69 -9.61
CA GLY A 194 16.24 23.26 -9.67
C GLY A 194 17.17 22.94 -10.84
N ALA A 195 18.12 22.06 -10.58
CA ALA A 195 19.08 21.61 -11.56
C ALA A 195 19.64 20.23 -11.19
N LEU A 196 19.99 19.46 -12.21
CA LEU A 196 20.92 18.36 -12.12
C LEU A 196 22.22 18.79 -12.76
N THR A 197 23.33 18.63 -12.04
CA THR A 197 24.65 19.05 -12.53
C THR A 197 25.59 17.85 -12.53
N GLY A 198 26.26 17.68 -13.66
CA GLY A 198 27.30 16.69 -13.79
C GLY A 198 28.65 17.15 -13.25
N PRO A 199 29.66 16.26 -13.29
CA PRO A 199 31.05 16.62 -13.08
C PRO A 199 31.43 17.79 -13.99
N ALA A 200 32.34 18.65 -13.54
CA ALA A 200 32.72 19.89 -14.22
C ALA A 200 31.62 20.96 -14.40
N GLY A 201 30.46 20.81 -13.73
CA GLY A 201 29.40 21.81 -13.68
C GLY A 201 28.50 21.87 -14.91
N VAL A 202 28.46 20.81 -15.71
CA VAL A 202 27.48 20.69 -16.81
C VAL A 202 26.10 20.60 -16.24
N VAL A 203 25.19 21.46 -16.70
CA VAL A 203 23.77 21.42 -16.30
C VAL A 203 23.01 20.54 -17.28
N TYR A 204 22.24 19.59 -16.75
CA TYR A 204 21.49 18.62 -17.55
C TYR A 204 20.08 19.14 -17.87
N ALA A 205 19.54 18.68 -19.00
CA ALA A 205 18.11 18.77 -19.23
C ALA A 205 17.40 17.93 -18.17
N SER A 206 16.67 18.58 -17.26
CA SER A 206 16.14 17.92 -16.08
C SER A 206 14.64 18.14 -15.92
N SER A 207 13.98 17.12 -15.43
CA SER A 207 12.57 17.14 -15.09
C SER A 207 12.34 16.53 -13.70
N ALA A 208 11.31 17.00 -13.02
CA ALA A 208 10.84 16.40 -11.77
C ALA A 208 9.33 16.43 -11.76
N SER A 209 8.71 15.32 -11.42
CA SER A 209 7.25 15.20 -11.37
C SER A 209 6.82 14.12 -10.39
N GLY A 210 5.69 14.34 -9.77
CA GLY A 210 5.05 13.42 -8.84
C GLY A 210 4.21 14.20 -7.86
N SER A 211 3.14 13.59 -7.41
CA SER A 211 2.25 14.14 -6.40
C SER A 211 1.77 13.03 -5.47
N VAL A 212 1.69 13.32 -4.18
CA VAL A 212 1.04 12.48 -3.18
C VAL A 212 -0.15 13.23 -2.65
N ASP A 213 -1.34 12.68 -2.83
CA ASP A 213 -2.59 13.28 -2.35
C ASP A 213 -2.79 12.95 -0.86
N HIS A 214 -2.98 13.97 -0.04
CA HIS A 214 -3.27 13.88 1.39
C HIS A 214 -4.70 14.29 1.71
N SER A 215 -5.50 14.62 0.69
CA SER A 215 -6.88 15.04 0.88
C SER A 215 -7.70 13.97 1.60
N GLY A 216 -8.43 14.38 2.65
CA GLY A 216 -9.21 13.46 3.46
C GLY A 216 -8.41 12.66 4.51
N SER A 217 -7.11 12.90 4.66
CA SER A 217 -6.28 12.29 5.71
C SER A 217 -6.23 13.11 7.01
N GLN A 218 -6.89 14.26 7.06
CA GLN A 218 -6.98 15.08 8.26
C GLN A 218 -7.89 14.41 9.29
N ASP A 219 -7.45 14.44 10.52
CA ASP A 219 -8.28 14.07 11.67
C ASP A 219 -9.27 15.21 12.03
N CYS A 220 -10.07 15.01 13.04
CA CYS A 220 -11.04 16.01 13.47
C CYS A 220 -10.43 17.30 14.04
N ALA A 221 -9.15 17.31 14.39
CA ALA A 221 -8.41 18.50 14.81
C ALA A 221 -7.81 19.24 13.61
N GLY A 222 -7.81 18.64 12.43
CA GLY A 222 -7.23 19.17 11.21
C GLY A 222 -5.78 18.78 10.96
N ASP A 223 -5.25 17.85 11.76
CA ASP A 223 -3.89 17.35 11.61
C ASP A 223 -3.87 16.21 10.57
N TYR A 224 -3.00 16.31 9.55
CA TYR A 224 -2.86 15.25 8.55
C TYR A 224 -2.31 13.98 9.19
N TYR A 225 -2.94 12.84 8.86
CA TYR A 225 -2.62 11.53 9.42
C TYR A 225 -2.65 11.47 10.95
N GLY A 226 -3.34 12.44 11.58
CA GLY A 226 -3.63 12.46 13.00
C GLY A 226 -4.50 11.26 13.40
N GLY A 227 -4.62 11.04 14.70
CA GLY A 227 -5.35 9.89 15.23
C GLY A 227 -6.59 10.27 16.03
N LEU A 228 -7.07 11.49 15.91
CA LEU A 228 -8.22 11.95 16.67
C LEU A 228 -9.51 11.78 15.86
N ASP A 229 -10.47 11.06 16.45
CA ASP A 229 -11.81 10.94 15.92
C ASP A 229 -12.80 11.76 16.76
N PHE A 230 -13.95 12.06 16.17
CA PHE A 230 -15.07 12.60 16.93
C PHE A 230 -15.64 11.49 17.82
N ASP A 231 -15.84 11.80 19.11
CA ASP A 231 -16.60 10.96 19.99
C ASP A 231 -18.10 11.00 19.63
N GLU A 232 -18.91 10.19 20.30
CA GLU A 232 -20.36 10.15 20.08
C GLU A 232 -21.08 11.48 20.43
N CYS A 233 -20.38 12.38 21.10
CA CYS A 233 -20.86 13.73 21.42
C CYS A 233 -20.42 14.79 20.40
N GLY A 234 -19.66 14.37 19.35
CA GLY A 234 -19.15 15.26 18.34
C GLY A 234 -17.95 16.10 18.82
N VAL A 235 -17.29 15.70 19.90
CA VAL A 235 -16.10 16.36 20.42
C VAL A 235 -14.87 15.65 19.86
N CYS A 236 -14.00 16.38 19.18
CA CYS A 236 -12.77 15.84 18.64
C CYS A 236 -11.83 15.39 19.77
N GLY A 237 -11.42 14.11 19.73
CA GLY A 237 -10.58 13.51 20.76
C GLY A 237 -11.27 13.41 22.12
N GLY A 238 -12.57 13.55 22.16
CA GLY A 238 -13.36 13.46 23.39
C GLY A 238 -13.42 12.02 23.92
N SER A 239 -13.89 11.90 25.15
CA SER A 239 -14.06 10.61 25.82
C SER A 239 -15.48 10.05 25.73
N GLY A 240 -16.34 10.68 24.95
CA GLY A 240 -17.73 10.29 24.78
C GLY A 240 -18.62 10.66 25.95
N ILE A 241 -19.72 9.94 26.07
CA ILE A 241 -20.67 10.11 27.17
C ILE A 241 -19.99 9.70 28.49
N ALA A 242 -20.02 10.59 29.47
CA ALA A 242 -19.39 10.35 30.77
C ALA A 242 -19.98 9.11 31.47
N ASP A 243 -19.13 8.41 32.23
CA ASP A 243 -19.57 7.24 33.00
C ASP A 243 -20.78 7.56 33.87
N GLY A 244 -21.86 6.81 33.69
CA GLY A 244 -23.10 7.00 34.40
C GLY A 244 -24.08 8.02 33.79
N ALA A 245 -23.62 8.78 32.78
CA ALA A 245 -24.51 9.60 31.96
C ALA A 245 -25.17 8.77 30.82
N CYS A 246 -26.23 9.26 30.28
CA CYS A 246 -26.95 8.62 29.16
C CYS A 246 -26.92 9.49 27.89
N ASP A 247 -26.43 10.70 27.98
CA ASP A 247 -26.25 11.61 26.84
C ASP A 247 -25.05 12.52 27.04
N CYS A 248 -24.78 13.32 26.01
CA CYS A 248 -23.65 14.24 25.98
C CYS A 248 -23.80 15.48 26.89
N ASP A 249 -25.00 15.76 27.38
CA ASP A 249 -25.28 16.85 28.30
C ASP A 249 -25.05 16.44 29.77
N GLY A 250 -24.68 15.19 30.00
CA GLY A 250 -24.39 14.64 31.31
C GLY A 250 -25.64 14.23 32.09
N ASN A 251 -26.78 14.09 31.42
CA ASN A 251 -27.99 13.58 32.05
C ASN A 251 -27.81 12.11 32.46
N VAL A 252 -28.48 11.72 33.50
CA VAL A 252 -28.56 10.32 33.92
C VAL A 252 -29.94 9.75 33.61
N SER A 253 -30.00 8.45 33.35
CA SER A 253 -31.28 7.78 33.16
C SER A 253 -32.07 7.75 34.46
N ASP A 254 -33.34 8.10 34.39
CA ASP A 254 -34.27 7.89 35.50
C ASP A 254 -34.61 6.38 35.69
N CYS A 255 -35.39 6.05 36.69
CA CYS A 255 -35.76 4.67 36.95
C CYS A 255 -36.59 4.01 35.83
N ALA A 256 -37.21 4.78 34.95
CA ALA A 256 -37.92 4.28 33.77
C ALA A 256 -36.96 4.09 32.56
N GLY A 257 -35.66 4.39 32.70
CA GLY A 257 -34.66 4.31 31.64
C GLY A 257 -34.69 5.50 30.67
N VAL A 258 -35.39 6.59 31.03
CA VAL A 258 -35.44 7.80 30.21
C VAL A 258 -34.29 8.71 30.59
N CYS A 259 -33.45 9.06 29.58
CA CYS A 259 -32.32 9.95 29.78
C CYS A 259 -32.80 11.36 30.17
N GLY A 260 -32.30 11.91 31.25
CA GLY A 260 -32.74 13.19 31.79
C GLY A 260 -34.20 13.19 32.27
N GLY A 261 -34.79 12.05 32.42
CA GLY A 261 -36.15 11.88 32.93
C GLY A 261 -36.28 12.28 34.40
N SER A 262 -37.51 12.36 34.86
CA SER A 262 -37.84 12.76 36.22
C SER A 262 -38.51 11.68 37.04
N SER A 263 -38.65 10.48 36.50
CA SER A 263 -39.24 9.34 37.18
C SER A 263 -38.34 8.93 38.37
N VAL A 264 -38.92 8.73 39.50
CA VAL A 264 -38.20 8.35 40.72
C VAL A 264 -38.76 7.00 41.24
N GLU A 265 -37.88 6.23 41.81
CA GLU A 265 -38.31 5.02 42.53
C GLU A 265 -39.03 5.40 43.81
N ASP A 266 -40.17 4.74 44.05
CA ASP A 266 -40.84 4.82 45.35
C ASP A 266 -40.04 4.05 46.42
N GLU A 267 -40.54 4.06 47.65
CA GLU A 267 -39.90 3.38 48.77
C GLU A 267 -39.87 1.85 48.65
N CYS A 268 -40.55 1.30 47.64
CA CYS A 268 -40.52 -0.12 47.30
C CYS A 268 -39.60 -0.43 46.10
N GLY A 269 -38.90 0.56 45.55
CA GLY A 269 -38.05 0.40 44.35
C GLY A 269 -38.84 0.29 43.07
N VAL A 270 -40.11 0.69 43.07
CA VAL A 270 -40.97 0.71 41.86
C VAL A 270 -40.90 2.10 41.22
N CYS A 271 -40.49 2.14 39.96
CA CYS A 271 -40.40 3.40 39.23
C CYS A 271 -41.80 4.04 39.06
N ASP A 272 -41.90 5.33 39.42
CA ASP A 272 -43.15 6.09 39.48
C ASP A 272 -44.25 5.41 40.30
N GLY A 273 -43.87 4.52 41.22
CA GLY A 273 -44.78 3.87 42.11
C GLY A 273 -45.37 4.83 43.15
N SER A 274 -46.42 4.42 43.78
CA SER A 274 -47.08 5.16 44.85
C SER A 274 -46.66 4.69 46.25
N GLY A 275 -45.65 3.83 46.31
CA GLY A 275 -45.26 3.15 47.53
C GLY A 275 -46.23 2.05 47.96
N PRO A 276 -45.98 1.41 49.08
CA PRO A 276 -46.87 0.39 49.61
C PRO A 276 -48.20 1.03 50.06
N ALA A 277 -49.29 0.27 49.97
CA ALA A 277 -50.58 0.70 50.47
C ALA A 277 -50.44 1.01 51.96
N ASP A 278 -51.33 1.90 52.47
CA ASP A 278 -51.34 2.27 53.86
C ASP A 278 -51.39 1.01 54.78
N ASN A 279 -50.46 0.91 55.70
CA ASN A 279 -50.30 -0.19 56.67
C ASN A 279 -49.68 -1.49 56.06
N PHE A 280 -49.23 -1.47 54.83
CA PHE A 280 -48.51 -2.60 54.19
C PHE A 280 -47.04 -2.27 53.94
N ASP A 281 -46.22 -3.28 53.92
CA ASP A 281 -44.85 -3.19 53.40
C ASP A 281 -44.80 -3.42 51.86
N CYS A 282 -43.61 -3.34 51.28
CA CYS A 282 -43.43 -3.53 49.86
C CYS A 282 -43.70 -4.97 49.38
N ASP A 283 -43.66 -5.94 50.27
CA ASP A 283 -43.97 -7.34 49.99
C ASP A 283 -45.49 -7.62 50.12
N GLY A 284 -46.29 -6.61 50.48
CA GLY A 284 -47.73 -6.72 50.70
C GLY A 284 -48.06 -7.31 52.03
N ASN A 285 -47.13 -7.39 52.98
CA ASN A 285 -47.43 -7.83 54.32
C ASN A 285 -47.95 -6.64 55.15
N CYS A 286 -48.89 -6.91 55.97
CA CYS A 286 -49.46 -5.91 56.91
C CYS A 286 -48.40 -5.58 57.98
N VAL A 287 -48.04 -4.31 58.11
CA VAL A 287 -47.17 -3.81 59.18
C VAL A 287 -47.92 -3.27 60.40
N ASN A 288 -49.22 -3.08 60.27
CA ASN A 288 -50.09 -2.65 61.35
C ASN A 288 -51.28 -3.61 61.47
N SER A 289 -51.15 -4.66 62.27
CA SER A 289 -52.13 -5.72 62.43
C SER A 289 -53.52 -5.21 62.92
N SER A 290 -53.60 -4.02 63.53
CA SER A 290 -54.83 -3.41 63.93
C SER A 290 -55.65 -2.80 62.78
N ALA A 291 -54.92 -2.47 61.63
CA ALA A 291 -55.51 -1.86 60.46
C ALA A 291 -55.85 -2.88 59.36
N CYS A 292 -54.99 -3.88 59.17
CA CYS A 292 -55.11 -4.85 58.05
C CYS A 292 -55.93 -6.08 58.41
N GLY A 293 -56.25 -6.28 59.69
CA GLY A 293 -56.90 -7.46 60.12
C GLY A 293 -56.03 -8.67 60.38
N SER A 294 -56.59 -9.65 61.04
CA SER A 294 -55.93 -10.93 61.27
C SER A 294 -56.93 -12.05 60.98
N ALA A 295 -56.40 -13.12 60.44
CA ALA A 295 -57.18 -14.34 60.27
C ALA A 295 -56.38 -15.55 60.77
N GLY A 296 -57.01 -16.36 61.51
CA GLY A 296 -56.53 -17.68 61.94
C GLY A 296 -57.32 -18.78 61.28
N VAL A 297 -56.71 -19.89 60.98
CA VAL A 297 -57.36 -21.05 60.40
C VAL A 297 -57.09 -22.27 61.26
N THR A 298 -58.08 -23.03 61.52
CA THR A 298 -58.00 -24.30 62.28
C THR A 298 -58.65 -25.41 61.48
N VAL A 299 -58.10 -26.61 61.56
CA VAL A 299 -58.71 -27.80 60.92
C VAL A 299 -59.04 -28.85 61.95
N THR A 300 -60.22 -29.42 61.84
CA THR A 300 -60.66 -30.55 62.65
C THR A 300 -61.17 -31.66 61.71
N ALA A 301 -60.86 -32.91 61.99
CA ALA A 301 -61.29 -34.04 61.16
C ALA A 301 -62.12 -35.03 62.00
N THR A 302 -63.24 -35.52 61.41
CA THR A 302 -64.06 -36.53 62.00
C THR A 302 -64.54 -37.49 60.89
N GLY A 303 -64.18 -38.75 60.99
CA GLY A 303 -64.52 -39.76 60.00
C GLY A 303 -63.86 -39.41 58.62
N SER A 304 -64.66 -39.23 57.58
CA SER A 304 -64.20 -38.88 56.22
C SER A 304 -64.38 -37.42 55.87
N THR A 305 -64.66 -36.58 56.87
CA THR A 305 -64.82 -35.13 56.67
C THR A 305 -63.85 -34.36 57.52
N ALA A 306 -63.27 -33.30 56.93
CA ALA A 306 -62.55 -32.29 57.68
C ALA A 306 -63.24 -30.94 57.55
N THR A 307 -63.33 -30.24 58.69
CA THR A 307 -63.86 -28.89 58.73
C THR A 307 -62.70 -27.93 58.95
N VAL A 308 -62.52 -27.00 58.01
CA VAL A 308 -61.60 -25.89 58.13
C VAL A 308 -62.39 -24.68 58.64
N SER A 309 -62.09 -24.24 59.86
CA SER A 309 -62.74 -23.08 60.47
C SER A 309 -61.79 -21.90 60.44
N TYR A 310 -62.30 -20.70 60.29
CA TYR A 310 -61.59 -19.49 60.37
C TYR A 310 -62.03 -18.59 61.50
N ASP A 311 -61.13 -17.80 61.97
CA ASP A 311 -61.37 -16.69 62.89
C ASP A 311 -60.75 -15.45 62.31
N SER A 312 -61.51 -14.45 61.92
CA SER A 312 -61.00 -13.25 61.25
C SER A 312 -61.78 -12.04 61.79
N ASN A 313 -61.07 -10.98 62.06
CA ASN A 313 -61.59 -9.69 62.45
C ASN A 313 -62.05 -8.80 61.26
N PHE A 314 -61.83 -9.30 60.04
CA PHE A 314 -62.27 -8.65 58.79
C PHE A 314 -63.07 -9.62 57.90
N PRO A 315 -63.88 -9.09 56.99
CA PRO A 315 -64.59 -9.94 56.04
C PRO A 315 -63.58 -10.74 55.16
N VAL A 316 -63.79 -12.03 55.04
CA VAL A 316 -62.96 -12.91 54.20
C VAL A 316 -63.65 -13.01 52.86
N GLY A 317 -62.92 -12.47 51.80
CA GLY A 317 -63.36 -12.49 50.40
C GLY A 317 -62.89 -13.68 49.58
N GLY A 318 -61.90 -14.45 50.08
CA GLY A 318 -61.35 -15.61 49.42
C GLY A 318 -60.35 -16.36 50.31
N PHE A 319 -60.16 -17.61 50.00
CA PHE A 319 -59.08 -18.42 50.63
C PHE A 319 -58.47 -19.41 49.64
N GLN A 320 -57.26 -19.80 49.92
CA GLN A 320 -56.52 -20.88 49.22
C GLN A 320 -55.68 -21.61 50.25
N PHE A 321 -55.73 -22.93 50.25
CA PHE A 321 -54.79 -23.74 51.03
C PHE A 321 -54.56 -25.11 50.37
N THR A 322 -53.44 -25.72 50.65
CA THR A 322 -53.09 -27.07 50.18
C THR A 322 -53.39 -28.10 51.28
N VAL A 323 -54.02 -29.18 50.90
CA VAL A 323 -54.33 -30.34 51.80
C VAL A 323 -53.41 -31.49 51.38
N SER A 324 -52.66 -32.05 52.33
CA SER A 324 -51.89 -33.24 52.15
C SER A 324 -52.25 -34.36 53.10
N GLY A 325 -51.86 -35.59 52.77
CA GLY A 325 -52.12 -36.77 53.63
C GLY A 325 -53.43 -37.47 53.37
N VAL A 326 -54.33 -36.90 52.57
CA VAL A 326 -55.61 -37.51 52.14
C VAL A 326 -55.88 -37.17 50.68
N THR A 327 -56.73 -37.97 50.02
CA THR A 327 -57.28 -37.64 48.71
C THR A 327 -58.60 -36.93 48.87
N LEU A 328 -58.73 -35.70 48.41
CA LEU A 328 -59.92 -34.92 48.44
C LEU A 328 -60.95 -35.49 47.45
N THR A 329 -62.22 -35.63 47.89
CA THR A 329 -63.33 -36.05 47.07
C THR A 329 -64.38 -34.96 46.86
N GLY A 330 -64.23 -33.84 47.56
CA GLY A 330 -65.11 -32.68 47.42
C GLY A 330 -64.72 -31.58 48.40
N ALA A 331 -65.04 -30.35 48.09
CA ALA A 331 -64.95 -29.21 48.99
C ALA A 331 -66.15 -28.29 48.80
N SER A 332 -66.57 -27.63 49.88
CA SER A 332 -67.63 -26.61 49.85
C SER A 332 -67.31 -25.50 50.85
N SER A 333 -67.75 -24.28 50.59
CA SER A 333 -67.58 -23.15 51.49
C SER A 333 -68.79 -22.23 51.43
N GLY A 334 -68.90 -21.31 52.39
CA GLY A 334 -69.94 -20.27 52.41
C GLY A 334 -69.69 -19.13 51.40
N LEU A 335 -68.56 -19.15 50.67
CA LEU A 335 -68.20 -18.11 49.68
C LEU A 335 -68.67 -18.41 48.24
N GLY A 336 -69.52 -19.42 48.04
CA GLY A 336 -70.04 -19.80 46.72
C GLY A 336 -69.17 -20.84 46.03
N ASP A 337 -68.60 -20.52 44.84
CA ASP A 337 -67.86 -21.50 44.08
C ASP A 337 -66.50 -21.87 44.73
N THR A 338 -66.42 -23.07 45.25
CA THR A 338 -65.23 -23.65 45.81
C THR A 338 -64.69 -24.67 44.81
N GLN A 339 -63.47 -24.46 44.33
CA GLN A 339 -62.79 -25.40 43.45
C GLN A 339 -61.67 -26.11 44.21
N PHE A 340 -61.43 -27.34 43.86
CA PHE A 340 -60.33 -28.11 44.42
C PHE A 340 -59.73 -28.99 43.33
N ASN A 341 -58.45 -29.19 43.42
CA ASN A 341 -57.70 -30.12 42.54
C ASN A 341 -57.37 -31.35 43.38
N SER A 342 -57.95 -32.50 43.04
CA SER A 342 -57.75 -33.76 43.77
C SER A 342 -56.31 -34.33 43.60
N GLU A 343 -55.59 -33.93 42.58
CA GLU A 343 -54.23 -34.40 42.32
C GLU A 343 -53.19 -33.57 43.06
N THR A 344 -53.38 -32.27 43.15
CA THR A 344 -52.36 -31.34 43.73
C THR A 344 -52.72 -30.96 45.18
N GLY A 345 -53.94 -31.23 45.64
CA GLY A 345 -54.43 -30.88 46.99
C GLY A 345 -54.73 -29.38 47.20
N VAL A 346 -54.82 -28.60 46.09
CA VAL A 346 -55.14 -27.14 46.12
C VAL A 346 -56.56 -26.87 45.70
#